data_0fe6517130215ca1073a0ded47645804
#
_entry.id   0fe6517130215ca1073a0ded47645804
#
_cell.length_a   1.000
_cell.length_b   1.000
_cell.length_c   1.000
_cell.angle_alpha   90.00
_cell.angle_beta   90.00
_cell.angle_gamma   90.00
#
_symmetry.space_group_name_H-M   'P 1'
#
loop_
_entity.id
_entity.type
_entity.pdbx_description
1 polymer ?
#
loop_
_entity_poly.entity_id
_entity_poly.type
_entity_poly.pdbx_seq_one_letter_code
_entity_poly.pdbx_strand_id
1 'polypeptide(L)'
;MTHAYQEIYLSNAQAALGDAFDYAIRVCGVPGENFIKLFTVSSVSKHMENGEPAYLAGKSGVELAAQILAETTGMTEQPEQQERYARSCEYWIGWAVAYYQWYSGRKYSEIFEVLSFEELEKMYYTLHEADVSKFAEIADARIRELFAETNLKRIRTAYGCSQAELAKKSGVGLRSIQLYEQ
;
A
#
# COMPACT_ATOMS: atom_id res chain seq x y z
N MET A 1 -11.00 13.66 9.13
CA MET A 1 -10.19 13.10 8.04
C MET A 1 -11.07 12.99 6.82
N THR A 2 -10.60 13.41 5.66
CA THR A 2 -11.32 13.23 4.39
C THR A 2 -10.81 11.93 3.80
N HIS A 3 -11.70 10.95 3.61
CA HIS A 3 -11.35 9.68 2.94
C HIS A 3 -11.01 9.92 1.46
N ALA A 4 -10.26 9.01 0.84
CA ALA A 4 -9.81 9.14 -0.55
C ALA A 4 -10.96 9.26 -1.55
N TYR A 5 -12.07 8.54 -1.30
CA TYR A 5 -13.27 8.55 -2.13
C TYR A 5 -14.52 8.22 -1.30
N GLN A 6 -15.69 8.25 -1.93
CA GLN A 6 -16.97 7.99 -1.25
C GLN A 6 -17.04 6.55 -0.71
N GLU A 7 -17.50 6.39 0.52
CA GLU A 7 -17.58 5.12 1.25
C GLU A 7 -18.41 4.05 0.52
N ILE A 8 -19.39 4.45 -0.29
CA ILE A 8 -20.20 3.52 -1.09
C ILE A 8 -19.38 2.61 -2.02
N TYR A 9 -18.18 3.03 -2.41
CA TYR A 9 -17.28 2.24 -3.26
C TYR A 9 -16.31 1.36 -2.46
N LEU A 10 -16.19 1.55 -1.15
CA LEU A 10 -15.14 0.92 -0.34
C LEU A 10 -15.18 -0.60 -0.41
N SER A 11 -16.34 -1.20 -0.19
CA SER A 11 -16.47 -2.67 -0.19
C SER A 11 -16.10 -3.29 -1.55
N ASN A 12 -16.45 -2.62 -2.64
CA ASN A 12 -16.12 -3.08 -3.98
C ASN A 12 -14.63 -2.92 -4.27
N ALA A 13 -14.05 -1.78 -3.92
CA ALA A 13 -12.61 -1.53 -4.08
C ALA A 13 -11.76 -2.53 -3.30
N GLN A 14 -12.16 -2.83 -2.06
CA GLN A 14 -11.53 -3.86 -1.23
C GLN A 14 -11.61 -5.25 -1.88
N ALA A 15 -12.79 -5.65 -2.34
CA ALA A 15 -12.98 -6.95 -2.99
C ALA A 15 -12.17 -7.03 -4.30
N ALA A 16 -12.25 -6.00 -5.15
CA ALA A 16 -11.55 -5.97 -6.42
C ALA A 16 -10.03 -6.03 -6.25
N LEU A 17 -9.45 -5.27 -5.31
CA LEU A 17 -8.00 -5.31 -5.06
C LEU A 17 -7.60 -6.63 -4.39
N GLY A 18 -8.41 -7.16 -3.48
CA GLY A 18 -8.20 -8.49 -2.88
C GLY A 18 -8.14 -9.59 -3.94
N ASP A 19 -9.15 -9.65 -4.81
CA ASP A 19 -9.18 -10.61 -5.91
C ASP A 19 -8.02 -10.42 -6.90
N ALA A 20 -7.61 -9.17 -7.16
CA ALA A 20 -6.46 -8.90 -8.03
C ALA A 20 -5.16 -9.46 -7.47
N PHE A 21 -4.90 -9.29 -6.18
CA PHE A 21 -3.74 -9.85 -5.49
C PHE A 21 -3.77 -11.38 -5.50
N ASP A 22 -4.91 -11.98 -5.11
CA ASP A 22 -5.08 -13.44 -5.13
C ASP A 22 -4.84 -14.02 -6.52
N TYR A 23 -5.45 -13.43 -7.53
CA TYR A 23 -5.34 -13.92 -8.90
C TYR A 23 -3.92 -13.78 -9.46
N ALA A 24 -3.30 -12.61 -9.35
CA ALA A 24 -1.97 -12.38 -9.90
C ALA A 24 -0.90 -13.27 -9.25
N ILE A 25 -0.99 -13.46 -7.93
CA ILE A 25 0.03 -14.19 -7.18
C ILE A 25 -0.21 -15.70 -7.28
N ARG A 26 -1.44 -16.16 -7.05
CA ARG A 26 -1.73 -17.58 -6.91
C ARG A 26 -2.13 -18.28 -8.20
N VAL A 27 -2.67 -17.54 -9.17
CA VAL A 27 -3.08 -18.11 -10.47
C VAL A 27 -2.04 -17.82 -11.54
N CYS A 28 -1.59 -16.55 -11.63
CA CYS A 28 -0.57 -16.17 -12.61
C CYS A 28 0.86 -16.46 -12.14
N GLY A 29 1.07 -16.84 -10.88
CA GLY A 29 2.39 -17.20 -10.32
C GLY A 29 3.35 -16.02 -10.16
N VAL A 30 2.86 -14.80 -10.11
CA VAL A 30 3.69 -13.60 -9.90
C VAL A 30 4.09 -13.51 -8.43
N PRO A 31 5.38 -13.42 -8.07
CA PRO A 31 5.78 -13.22 -6.68
C PRO A 31 5.18 -11.94 -6.08
N GLY A 32 4.72 -12.00 -4.82
CA GLY A 32 3.98 -10.91 -4.17
C GLY A 32 4.71 -9.57 -4.19
N GLU A 33 6.01 -9.55 -3.85
CA GLU A 33 6.84 -8.34 -3.94
C GLU A 33 6.93 -7.77 -5.37
N ASN A 34 6.93 -8.63 -6.38
CA ASN A 34 6.93 -8.20 -7.77
C ASN A 34 5.57 -7.62 -8.15
N PHE A 35 4.47 -8.27 -7.71
CA PHE A 35 3.13 -7.77 -8.02
C PHE A 35 2.87 -6.38 -7.40
N ILE A 36 3.33 -6.14 -6.18
CA ILE A 36 3.28 -4.80 -5.56
C ILE A 36 3.98 -3.76 -6.45
N LYS A 37 5.18 -4.06 -6.95
CA LYS A 37 5.93 -3.14 -7.83
C LYS A 37 5.18 -2.89 -9.14
N LEU A 38 4.67 -3.94 -9.78
CA LEU A 38 3.90 -3.84 -11.02
C LEU A 38 2.62 -3.03 -10.81
N PHE A 39 1.87 -3.30 -9.75
CA PHE A 39 0.67 -2.55 -9.38
C PHE A 39 0.98 -1.06 -9.17
N THR A 40 2.01 -0.76 -8.40
CA THR A 40 2.37 0.63 -8.04
C THR A 40 2.71 1.49 -9.26
N VAL A 41 3.35 0.91 -10.29
CA VAL A 41 3.72 1.65 -11.51
C VAL A 41 2.61 1.66 -12.56
N SER A 42 1.60 0.79 -12.45
CA SER A 42 0.49 0.68 -13.40
C SER A 42 -0.44 1.89 -13.39
N SER A 43 -1.25 2.02 -14.42
CA SER A 43 -2.34 3.01 -14.44
C SER A 43 -3.44 2.68 -13.43
N VAL A 44 -3.63 1.40 -13.11
CA VAL A 44 -4.68 0.91 -12.21
C VAL A 44 -4.56 1.52 -10.82
N SER A 45 -3.35 1.54 -10.24
CA SER A 45 -3.13 2.14 -8.92
C SER A 45 -3.55 3.62 -8.88
N LYS A 46 -3.22 4.39 -9.91
CA LYS A 46 -3.54 5.81 -10.02
C LYS A 46 -5.04 6.06 -10.16
N HIS A 47 -5.72 5.25 -10.97
CA HIS A 47 -7.18 5.34 -11.12
C HIS A 47 -7.92 5.02 -9.83
N MET A 48 -7.46 3.99 -9.08
CA MET A 48 -8.01 3.67 -7.77
C MET A 48 -7.74 4.77 -6.74
N GLU A 49 -6.53 5.32 -6.70
CA GLU A 49 -6.16 6.45 -5.84
C GLU A 49 -7.03 7.69 -6.09
N ASN A 50 -7.35 7.96 -7.35
CA ASN A 50 -8.21 9.07 -7.76
C ASN A 50 -9.70 8.83 -7.49
N GLY A 51 -10.07 7.65 -7.01
CA GLY A 51 -11.46 7.32 -6.70
C GLY A 51 -12.34 7.11 -7.92
N GLU A 52 -11.78 6.67 -9.06
CA GLU A 52 -12.52 6.48 -10.30
C GLU A 52 -13.48 5.27 -10.20
N PRO A 53 -14.81 5.48 -10.32
CA PRO A 53 -15.81 4.42 -10.10
C PRO A 53 -15.61 3.18 -10.98
N ALA A 54 -15.10 3.36 -12.20
CA ALA A 54 -14.82 2.26 -13.12
C ALA A 54 -13.76 1.29 -12.57
N TYR A 55 -12.82 1.76 -11.77
CA TYR A 55 -11.74 0.97 -11.16
C TYR A 55 -12.07 0.52 -9.74
N LEU A 56 -12.95 1.23 -9.05
CA LEU A 56 -13.37 0.87 -7.70
C LEU A 56 -14.47 -0.18 -7.69
N ALA A 57 -15.40 -0.12 -8.65
CA ALA A 57 -16.61 -0.97 -8.68
C ALA A 57 -17.01 -1.47 -10.08
N GLY A 58 -16.37 -1.00 -11.13
CA GLY A 58 -16.74 -1.35 -12.51
C GLY A 58 -15.92 -2.47 -13.12
N LYS A 59 -14.78 -2.85 -12.52
CA LYS A 59 -13.92 -3.96 -12.97
C LYS A 59 -13.80 -5.01 -11.88
N SER A 60 -13.76 -6.27 -12.28
CA SER A 60 -13.40 -7.38 -11.40
C SER A 60 -11.92 -7.34 -11.03
N GLY A 61 -11.53 -8.02 -9.94
CA GLY A 61 -10.12 -8.11 -9.57
C GLY A 61 -9.27 -8.80 -10.63
N VAL A 62 -9.83 -9.79 -11.35
CA VAL A 62 -9.15 -10.45 -12.47
C VAL A 62 -8.87 -9.47 -13.60
N GLU A 63 -9.83 -8.62 -13.97
CA GLU A 63 -9.63 -7.59 -14.99
C GLU A 63 -8.60 -6.54 -14.58
N LEU A 64 -8.58 -6.17 -13.28
CA LEU A 64 -7.55 -5.27 -12.74
C LEU A 64 -6.16 -5.90 -12.83
N ALA A 65 -6.01 -7.16 -12.37
CA ALA A 65 -4.74 -7.89 -12.46
C ALA A 65 -4.29 -8.06 -13.92
N ALA A 66 -5.23 -8.40 -14.80
CA ALA A 66 -5.00 -8.51 -16.22
C ALA A 66 -4.43 -7.23 -16.83
N GLN A 67 -5.04 -6.11 -16.51
CA GLN A 67 -4.59 -4.81 -16.99
C GLN A 67 -3.20 -4.48 -16.44
N ILE A 68 -2.96 -4.71 -15.14
CA ILE A 68 -1.65 -4.48 -14.50
C ILE A 68 -0.56 -5.28 -15.23
N LEU A 69 -0.78 -6.58 -15.44
CA LEU A 69 0.18 -7.46 -16.08
C LEU A 69 0.42 -7.09 -17.56
N ALA A 70 -0.65 -6.76 -18.28
CA ALA A 70 -0.53 -6.33 -19.67
C ALA A 70 0.28 -5.03 -19.81
N GLU A 71 0.00 -4.02 -18.99
CA GLU A 71 0.68 -2.73 -19.02
C GLU A 71 2.17 -2.83 -18.64
N THR A 72 2.50 -3.70 -17.68
CA THR A 72 3.83 -3.70 -17.05
C THR A 72 4.76 -4.78 -17.55
N THR A 73 4.21 -5.91 -18.03
CA THR A 73 5.00 -7.07 -18.48
C THR A 73 4.73 -7.45 -19.95
N GLY A 74 3.67 -6.89 -20.55
CA GLY A 74 3.20 -7.28 -21.87
C GLY A 74 2.44 -8.60 -21.89
N MET A 75 2.13 -9.19 -20.75
CA MET A 75 1.38 -10.44 -20.64
C MET A 75 -0.10 -10.21 -20.98
N THR A 76 -0.55 -10.73 -22.11
CA THR A 76 -1.95 -10.59 -22.60
C THR A 76 -2.77 -11.87 -22.43
N GLU A 77 -2.10 -13.03 -22.43
CA GLU A 77 -2.75 -14.32 -22.16
C GLU A 77 -2.68 -14.62 -20.66
N GLN A 78 -3.83 -14.93 -20.10
CA GLN A 78 -3.97 -15.15 -18.67
C GLN A 78 -4.68 -16.46 -18.39
N PRO A 79 -4.26 -17.21 -17.35
CA PRO A 79 -4.95 -18.44 -16.95
C PRO A 79 -6.40 -18.16 -16.54
N GLU A 80 -7.28 -19.12 -16.79
CA GLU A 80 -8.65 -19.06 -16.29
C GLU A 80 -8.67 -19.09 -14.76
N GLN A 81 -9.48 -18.22 -14.17
CA GLN A 81 -9.72 -18.23 -12.74
C GLN A 81 -10.49 -19.48 -12.33
N GLN A 82 -9.95 -20.25 -11.41
CA GLN A 82 -10.66 -21.34 -10.77
C GLN A 82 -11.47 -20.82 -9.58
N GLU A 83 -12.70 -21.31 -9.43
CA GLU A 83 -13.51 -21.01 -8.24
C GLU A 83 -12.81 -21.46 -6.96
N ARG A 84 -12.70 -20.55 -6.00
CA ARG A 84 -12.09 -20.80 -4.69
C ARG A 84 -13.05 -20.47 -3.58
N TYR A 85 -13.21 -21.41 -2.65
CA TYR A 85 -14.16 -21.27 -1.53
C TYR A 85 -13.61 -20.49 -0.33
N ALA A 86 -12.29 -20.35 -0.23
CA ALA A 86 -11.64 -19.66 0.89
C ALA A 86 -10.82 -18.46 0.42
N ARG A 87 -10.94 -17.36 1.13
CA ARG A 87 -10.10 -16.17 0.93
C ARG A 87 -8.68 -16.44 1.40
N SER A 88 -7.71 -16.14 0.54
CA SER A 88 -6.29 -16.35 0.82
C SER A 88 -5.66 -15.21 1.61
N CYS A 89 -4.41 -15.42 2.02
CA CYS A 89 -3.58 -14.36 2.58
C CYS A 89 -3.40 -13.20 1.58
N GLU A 90 -3.17 -13.53 0.32
CA GLU A 90 -3.00 -12.56 -0.77
C GLU A 90 -4.27 -11.73 -1.00
N TYR A 91 -5.43 -12.37 -0.94
CA TYR A 91 -6.71 -11.66 -0.97
C TYR A 91 -6.81 -10.66 0.20
N TRP A 92 -6.52 -11.12 1.42
CA TRP A 92 -6.60 -10.27 2.60
C TRP A 92 -5.65 -9.07 2.50
N ILE A 93 -4.44 -9.28 1.99
CA ILE A 93 -3.46 -8.21 1.79
C ILE A 93 -4.03 -7.12 0.88
N GLY A 94 -4.52 -7.48 -0.31
CA GLY A 94 -5.12 -6.52 -1.23
C GLY A 94 -6.33 -5.81 -0.62
N TRP A 95 -7.19 -6.56 0.06
CA TRP A 95 -8.39 -6.07 0.74
C TRP A 95 -8.06 -5.07 1.86
N ALA A 96 -7.09 -5.36 2.71
CA ALA A 96 -6.67 -4.52 3.83
C ALA A 96 -5.94 -3.25 3.35
N VAL A 97 -5.10 -3.37 2.32
CA VAL A 97 -4.40 -2.23 1.72
C VAL A 97 -5.36 -1.28 1.02
N ALA A 98 -6.41 -1.79 0.33
CA ALA A 98 -7.46 -0.95 -0.25
C ALA A 98 -8.22 -0.16 0.83
N TYR A 99 -8.54 -0.80 1.96
CA TYR A 99 -9.12 -0.11 3.11
C TYR A 99 -8.21 1.00 3.62
N TYR A 100 -6.93 0.69 3.81
CA TYR A 100 -5.99 1.67 4.34
C TYR A 100 -5.77 2.85 3.39
N GLN A 101 -5.73 2.60 2.09
CA GLN A 101 -5.64 3.65 1.08
C GLN A 101 -6.86 4.59 1.18
N TRP A 102 -8.07 4.03 1.23
CA TRP A 102 -9.30 4.81 1.41
C TRP A 102 -9.29 5.62 2.71
N TYR A 103 -8.92 4.99 3.81
CA TYR A 103 -8.89 5.59 5.15
C TYR A 103 -7.89 6.74 5.25
N SER A 104 -6.68 6.55 4.73
CA SER A 104 -5.57 7.50 4.89
C SER A 104 -5.48 8.54 3.77
N GLY A 105 -6.04 8.25 2.60
CA GLY A 105 -5.86 9.05 1.38
C GLY A 105 -4.44 9.03 0.81
N ARG A 106 -3.57 8.12 1.29
CA ARG A 106 -2.19 7.97 0.80
C ARG A 106 -2.14 7.29 -0.55
N LYS A 107 -1.07 7.51 -1.29
CA LYS A 107 -0.78 6.77 -2.52
C LYS A 107 -0.35 5.35 -2.19
N TYR A 108 -0.67 4.40 -3.06
CA TYR A 108 -0.19 3.02 -2.92
C TYR A 108 1.33 2.93 -2.89
N SER A 109 2.02 3.79 -3.64
CA SER A 109 3.49 3.89 -3.61
C SER A 109 4.04 4.21 -2.23
N GLU A 110 3.41 5.14 -1.50
CA GLU A 110 3.81 5.52 -0.14
C GLU A 110 3.52 4.41 0.87
N ILE A 111 2.42 3.68 0.68
CA ILE A 111 2.04 2.55 1.53
C ILE A 111 3.05 1.41 1.39
N PHE A 112 3.36 1.02 0.15
CA PHE A 112 4.27 -0.09 -0.14
C PHE A 112 5.76 0.26 -0.01
N GLU A 113 6.13 1.52 0.12
CA GLU A 113 7.47 1.93 0.53
C GLU A 113 7.78 1.50 1.97
N VAL A 114 6.73 1.42 2.81
CA VAL A 114 6.85 1.09 4.24
C VAL A 114 6.43 -0.33 4.55
N LEU A 115 5.41 -0.85 3.85
CA LEU A 115 4.83 -2.16 4.08
C LEU A 115 5.19 -3.10 2.92
N SER A 116 6.26 -3.88 3.10
CA SER A 116 6.65 -4.94 2.15
C SER A 116 5.60 -6.07 2.13
N PHE A 117 5.61 -6.88 1.07
CA PHE A 117 4.71 -8.04 0.99
C PHE A 117 4.93 -9.01 2.16
N GLU A 118 6.18 -9.27 2.53
CA GLU A 118 6.53 -10.14 3.65
C GLU A 118 5.99 -9.62 5.00
N GLU A 119 6.01 -8.30 5.22
CA GLU A 119 5.43 -7.72 6.43
C GLU A 119 3.91 -7.84 6.45
N LEU A 120 3.25 -7.63 5.31
CA LEU A 120 1.81 -7.80 5.16
C LEU A 120 1.38 -9.26 5.38
N GLU A 121 2.16 -10.24 4.90
CA GLU A 121 1.94 -11.65 5.21
C GLU A 121 2.03 -11.93 6.72
N LYS A 122 3.04 -11.39 7.40
CA LYS A 122 3.17 -11.53 8.87
C LYS A 122 1.98 -10.92 9.60
N MET A 123 1.48 -9.77 9.13
CA MET A 123 0.29 -9.13 9.70
C MET A 123 -0.97 -9.95 9.50
N TYR A 124 -1.12 -10.66 8.37
CA TYR A 124 -2.25 -11.54 8.12
C TYR A 124 -2.45 -12.55 9.26
N TYR A 125 -1.42 -13.24 9.69
CA TYR A 125 -1.53 -14.28 10.74
C TYR A 125 -2.04 -13.74 12.09
N THR A 126 -1.91 -12.46 12.33
CA THR A 126 -2.34 -11.82 13.59
C THR A 126 -3.59 -10.99 13.47
N LEU A 127 -3.93 -10.52 12.28
CA LEU A 127 -4.97 -9.50 12.07
C LEU A 127 -6.14 -9.95 11.18
N HIS A 128 -6.07 -11.12 10.53
CA HIS A 128 -7.10 -11.53 9.56
C HIS A 128 -8.48 -11.76 10.19
N GLU A 129 -8.54 -12.05 11.49
CA GLU A 129 -9.78 -12.18 12.26
C GLU A 129 -10.16 -10.90 13.02
N ALA A 130 -9.27 -9.91 13.04
CA ALA A 130 -9.54 -8.64 13.72
C ALA A 130 -10.29 -7.66 12.81
N ASP A 131 -10.87 -6.62 13.42
CA ASP A 131 -11.41 -5.50 12.66
C ASP A 131 -10.30 -4.83 11.84
N VAL A 132 -10.58 -4.50 10.58
CA VAL A 132 -9.60 -3.91 9.65
C VAL A 132 -9.05 -2.56 10.10
N SER A 133 -9.76 -1.86 10.98
CA SER A 133 -9.28 -0.62 11.60
C SER A 133 -7.99 -0.83 12.39
N LYS A 134 -7.80 -2.03 12.97
CA LYS A 134 -6.54 -2.39 13.65
C LYS A 134 -5.34 -2.46 12.70
N PHE A 135 -5.56 -2.98 11.50
CA PHE A 135 -4.54 -2.93 10.46
C PHE A 135 -4.20 -1.48 10.12
N ALA A 136 -5.22 -0.62 9.94
CA ALA A 136 -5.02 0.79 9.62
C ALA A 136 -4.26 1.55 10.73
N GLU A 137 -4.55 1.28 12.00
CA GLU A 137 -3.83 1.87 13.13
C GLU A 137 -2.34 1.52 13.12
N ILE A 138 -2.02 0.24 12.89
CA ILE A 138 -0.62 -0.25 12.85
C ILE A 138 0.10 0.30 11.63
N ALA A 139 -0.53 0.27 10.45
CA ALA A 139 0.03 0.82 9.22
C ALA A 139 0.32 2.31 9.36
N ASP A 140 -0.62 3.07 9.92
CA ASP A 140 -0.49 4.52 10.10
C ASP A 140 0.62 4.87 11.10
N ALA A 141 0.78 4.09 12.17
CA ALA A 141 1.87 4.27 13.13
C ALA A 141 3.23 4.05 12.47
N ARG A 142 3.42 2.96 11.71
CA ARG A 142 4.67 2.66 11.00
C ARG A 142 5.03 3.70 9.95
N ILE A 143 4.03 4.11 9.17
CA ILE A 143 4.23 5.11 8.12
C ILE A 143 4.59 6.47 8.74
N ARG A 144 3.93 6.87 9.83
CA ARG A 144 4.29 8.12 10.53
C ARG A 144 5.70 8.08 11.09
N GLU A 145 6.12 6.97 11.68
CA GLU A 145 7.46 6.79 12.22
C GLU A 145 8.52 6.96 11.13
N LEU A 146 8.38 6.23 10.01
CA LEU A 146 9.32 6.31 8.90
C LEU A 146 9.37 7.71 8.28
N PHE A 147 8.21 8.32 8.02
CA PHE A 147 8.17 9.66 7.40
C PHE A 147 8.64 10.77 8.37
N ALA A 148 8.49 10.60 9.68
CA ALA A 148 9.04 11.53 10.67
C ALA A 148 10.58 11.51 10.65
N GLU A 149 11.18 10.32 10.66
CA GLU A 149 12.64 10.14 10.61
C GLU A 149 13.23 10.66 9.29
N THR A 150 12.65 10.25 8.16
CA THR A 150 13.14 10.62 6.82
C THR A 150 12.97 12.10 6.54
N ASN A 151 11.91 12.74 7.01
CA ASN A 151 11.66 14.17 6.78
C ASN A 151 12.68 15.07 7.48
N LEU A 152 13.04 14.83 8.73
CA LEU A 152 14.00 15.67 9.43
C LEU A 152 15.37 15.62 8.73
N LYS A 153 15.88 14.44 8.44
CA LYS A 153 17.15 14.23 7.75
C LYS A 153 17.13 14.83 6.35
N ARG A 154 16.06 14.59 5.58
CA ARG A 154 15.88 15.10 4.21
C ARG A 154 15.86 16.64 4.19
N ILE A 155 15.05 17.24 5.04
CA ILE A 155 14.93 18.70 5.13
C ILE A 155 16.26 19.30 5.56
N ARG A 156 16.89 18.78 6.62
CA ARG A 156 18.20 19.24 7.08
C ARG A 156 19.25 19.19 5.97
N THR A 157 19.33 18.06 5.23
CA THR A 157 20.31 17.88 4.14
C THR A 157 20.04 18.81 2.97
N ALA A 158 18.75 19.01 2.61
CA ALA A 158 18.35 19.94 1.56
C ALA A 158 18.74 21.40 1.89
N TYR A 159 18.73 21.77 3.18
CA TYR A 159 19.20 23.07 3.63
C TYR A 159 20.73 23.14 3.86
N GLY A 160 21.47 22.10 3.51
CA GLY A 160 22.93 22.02 3.71
C GLY A 160 23.36 22.14 5.17
N CYS A 161 22.48 21.78 6.11
CA CYS A 161 22.68 21.98 7.54
C CYS A 161 23.22 20.69 8.20
N SER A 162 24.29 20.78 8.97
CA SER A 162 24.76 19.65 9.79
C SER A 162 23.83 19.41 10.99
N GLN A 163 23.87 18.21 11.57
CA GLN A 163 23.10 17.89 12.78
C GLN A 163 23.42 18.85 13.95
N ALA A 164 24.68 19.23 14.07
CA ALA A 164 25.14 20.17 15.09
C ALA A 164 24.60 21.59 14.86
N GLU A 165 24.54 22.05 13.60
CA GLU A 165 23.96 23.34 13.23
C GLU A 165 22.45 23.36 13.46
N LEU A 166 21.76 22.24 13.13
CA LEU A 166 20.34 22.10 13.40
C LEU A 166 20.07 22.14 14.92
N ALA A 167 20.88 21.44 15.72
CA ALA A 167 20.80 21.47 17.17
C ALA A 167 20.92 22.90 17.70
N LYS A 168 21.93 23.64 17.23
CA LYS A 168 22.18 25.02 17.62
C LYS A 168 21.06 25.98 17.23
N LYS A 169 20.48 25.80 16.02
CA LYS A 169 19.40 26.65 15.50
C LYS A 169 18.04 26.35 16.13
N SER A 170 17.76 25.10 16.43
CA SER A 170 16.47 24.68 16.96
C SER A 170 16.40 24.69 18.51
N GLY A 171 17.54 24.78 19.17
CA GLY A 171 17.61 24.62 20.64
C GLY A 171 17.40 23.18 21.13
N VAL A 172 17.28 22.22 20.21
CA VAL A 172 17.12 20.78 20.51
C VAL A 172 18.52 20.16 20.72
N GLY A 173 18.68 19.29 21.72
CA GLY A 173 19.94 18.61 21.94
C GLY A 173 20.43 17.78 20.76
N LEU A 174 21.74 17.84 20.46
CA LEU A 174 22.32 17.06 19.31
C LEU A 174 21.99 15.58 19.40
N ARG A 175 22.00 15.00 20.59
CA ARG A 175 21.67 13.59 20.81
C ARG A 175 20.22 13.26 20.42
N SER A 176 19.29 14.18 20.67
CA SER A 176 17.89 14.00 20.24
C SER A 176 17.76 14.03 18.72
N ILE A 177 18.47 14.96 18.05
CA ILE A 177 18.48 15.01 16.57
C ILE A 177 19.09 13.75 15.98
N GLN A 178 20.19 13.25 16.56
CA GLN A 178 20.80 11.99 16.14
C GLN A 178 19.85 10.79 16.29
N LEU A 179 19.07 10.73 17.37
CA LEU A 179 18.05 9.72 17.61
C LEU A 179 16.89 9.79 16.61
N TYR A 180 16.46 11.00 16.24
CA TYR A 180 15.38 11.20 15.25
C TYR A 180 15.81 10.94 13.79
N GLU A 181 17.10 10.85 13.50
CA GLU A 181 17.64 10.62 12.16
C GLU A 181 18.23 9.21 11.95
N GLN A 182 18.21 8.33 12.99
CA GLN A 182 18.62 6.94 12.88
C GLN A 182 17.55 6.09 12.25
#